data_9630e4ff861ada5cb3271d8f29c8fd5c
#
_entry.id   9630e4ff861ada5cb3271d8f29c8fd5c
#
_cell.length_a   1.000
_cell.length_b   1.000
_cell.length_c   1.000
_cell.angle_alpha   90.00
_cell.angle_beta   90.00
_cell.angle_gamma   90.00
#
_symmetry.space_group_name_H-M   'P 1'
#
loop_
_entity.id
_entity.type
_entity.pdbx_description
1 polymer ?
#
loop_
_entity_poly.entity_id
_entity_poly.type
_entity_poly.pdbx_seq_one_letter_code
_entity_poly.pdbx_strand_id
1 'polypeptide(L)'
;MSTENYPTKTTWTRVFQHPQARIKPLDADTLHEASACLVYENGQAVAQLKRCGQRCWSVYPNGMTIPATFGASALEAVTTWMSGRDRVSA
;
A
#
# COMPACT_ATOMS: atom_id res chain seq x y z
N MET A 1 -30.89 6.13 -3.65
CA MET A 1 -30.41 5.98 -3.64
C MET A 1 -29.52 5.73 -3.96
N SER A 2 -29.28 5.39 -4.07
CA SER A 2 -28.42 5.07 -4.44
C SER A 2 -27.36 5.64 -4.38
N THR A 3 -27.23 6.12 -3.97
CA THR A 3 -26.26 6.77 -3.79
C THR A 3 -25.20 6.13 -3.43
N GLU A 4 -25.29 5.36 -3.01
CA GLU A 4 -24.39 4.70 -2.57
C GLU A 4 -23.39 4.36 -3.29
N ASN A 5 -23.33 4.53 -4.23
CA ASN A 5 -22.39 3.92 -4.86
C ASN A 5 -21.25 4.64 -5.11
N TYR A 6 -21.02 5.79 -5.10
CA TYR A 6 -19.91 6.25 -5.63
C TYR A 6 -18.78 6.24 -4.79
N PRO A 7 -18.55 6.91 -3.89
CA PRO A 7 -17.24 7.02 -3.30
C PRO A 7 -16.75 5.75 -2.77
N THR A 8 -17.54 4.80 -2.85
CA THR A 8 -17.13 3.60 -2.24
C THR A 8 -16.40 2.71 -3.12
N LYS A 9 -16.03 3.12 -4.28
CA LYS A 9 -15.34 2.24 -5.14
C LYS A 9 -13.95 1.98 -4.72
N THR A 10 -13.30 2.90 -4.06
CA THR A 10 -11.94 2.68 -3.60
C THR A 10 -11.98 1.75 -2.41
N THR A 11 -11.40 0.59 -2.54
CA THR A 11 -11.47 -0.42 -1.49
C THR A 11 -10.12 -0.63 -0.86
N TRP A 12 -10.16 -0.88 0.44
CA TRP A 12 -8.96 -1.18 1.19
C TRP A 12 -8.58 -2.64 1.00
N THR A 13 -7.30 -2.91 0.93
CA THR A 13 -6.79 -4.27 0.85
C THR A 13 -6.00 -4.57 2.11
N ARG A 14 -6.34 -5.67 2.76
CA ARG A 14 -5.63 -6.10 3.94
C ARG A 14 -4.30 -6.70 3.61
N VAL A 15 -3.35 -6.49 4.51
CA VAL A 15 -2.06 -7.17 4.41
C VAL A 15 -2.15 -8.36 5.35
N PHE A 16 -2.21 -9.57 4.79
CA PHE A 16 -2.51 -10.75 5.60
C PHE A 16 -1.57 -10.96 6.76
N GLN A 17 -0.30 -10.71 6.57
CA GLN A 17 0.68 -10.92 7.62
C GLN A 17 0.70 -9.79 8.62
N HIS A 18 -0.07 -8.75 8.39
CA HIS A 18 -0.15 -7.60 9.29
C HIS A 18 -1.60 -7.16 9.33
N PRO A 19 -2.40 -7.79 10.17
CA PRO A 19 -3.86 -7.54 10.15
C PRO A 19 -4.24 -6.08 10.44
N GLN A 20 -3.37 -5.30 11.06
CA GLN A 20 -3.65 -3.90 11.27
C GLN A 20 -3.26 -3.03 10.09
N ALA A 21 -2.65 -3.60 9.07
CA ALA A 21 -2.19 -2.83 7.92
C ALA A 21 -3.17 -2.94 6.76
N ARG A 22 -3.34 -1.85 6.05
CA ARG A 22 -4.22 -1.79 4.89
C ARG A 22 -3.60 -0.93 3.82
N ILE A 23 -3.88 -1.28 2.57
CA ILE A 23 -3.42 -0.51 1.42
C ILE A 23 -4.64 0.10 0.76
N LYS A 24 -4.57 1.38 0.50
CA LYS A 24 -5.67 2.10 -0.14
C LYS A 24 -5.20 2.68 -1.46
N PRO A 25 -5.80 2.27 -2.59
CA PRO A 25 -5.45 2.88 -3.87
C PRO A 25 -5.90 4.34 -3.92
N LEU A 26 -5.14 5.18 -4.57
CA LEU A 26 -5.41 6.61 -4.62
C LEU A 26 -6.00 7.04 -5.94
N ASP A 27 -5.55 6.44 -7.04
CA ASP A 27 -5.94 6.90 -8.37
C ASP A 27 -6.72 5.86 -9.16
N ALA A 28 -7.21 4.84 -8.50
CA ALA A 28 -8.03 3.81 -9.15
C ALA A 28 -8.85 3.10 -8.10
N ASP A 29 -9.76 2.25 -8.53
CA ASP A 29 -10.62 1.52 -7.60
C ASP A 29 -9.96 0.27 -7.05
N THR A 30 -8.95 -0.25 -7.70
CA THR A 30 -8.30 -1.48 -7.26
C THR A 30 -6.79 -1.28 -7.25
N LEU A 31 -6.10 -2.14 -6.50
CA LEU A 31 -4.65 -2.11 -6.47
C LEU A 31 -4.07 -2.44 -7.84
N HIS A 32 -4.75 -3.32 -8.57
CA HIS A 32 -4.25 -3.75 -9.87
C HIS A 32 -4.16 -2.58 -10.85
N GLU A 33 -5.10 -1.67 -10.77
CA GLU A 33 -5.16 -0.53 -11.69
C GLU A 33 -4.47 0.71 -11.16
N ALA A 34 -4.17 0.75 -9.88
CA ALA A 34 -3.63 1.96 -9.27
C ALA A 34 -2.17 2.16 -9.63
N SER A 35 -1.75 3.40 -9.67
CA SER A 35 -0.33 3.76 -9.81
C SER A 35 0.22 4.34 -8.53
N ALA A 36 -0.64 4.69 -7.60
CA ALA A 36 -0.23 5.23 -6.30
C ALA A 36 -1.19 4.74 -5.24
N CYS A 37 -0.65 4.41 -4.08
CA CYS A 37 -1.43 3.92 -2.96
C CYS A 37 -0.87 4.47 -1.67
N LEU A 38 -1.67 4.41 -0.60
CA LEU A 38 -1.20 4.71 0.74
C LEU A 38 -1.25 3.44 1.57
N VAL A 39 -0.28 3.30 2.45
CA VAL A 39 -0.23 2.20 3.39
C VAL A 39 -0.61 2.74 4.75
N TYR A 40 -1.61 2.14 5.37
CA TYR A 40 -2.06 2.51 6.69
C TYR A 40 -1.75 1.40 7.68
N GLU A 41 -1.34 1.79 8.86
CA GLU A 41 -1.12 0.84 9.94
C GLU A 41 -1.77 1.42 11.17
N ASN A 42 -2.68 0.68 11.78
CA ASN A 42 -3.43 1.13 12.94
C ASN A 42 -4.13 2.47 12.69
N GLY A 43 -4.66 2.64 11.48
CA GLY A 43 -5.41 3.84 11.15
C GLY A 43 -4.59 5.03 10.75
N GLN A 44 -3.27 4.90 10.70
CA GLN A 44 -2.41 6.02 10.31
C GLN A 44 -1.64 5.69 9.06
N ALA A 45 -1.51 6.66 8.16
CA ALA A 45 -0.73 6.49 6.95
C ALA A 45 0.75 6.44 7.33
N VAL A 46 1.43 5.35 6.96
CA VAL A 46 2.82 5.15 7.32
C VAL A 46 3.75 5.12 6.13
N ALA A 47 3.22 4.95 4.93
CA ALA A 47 4.05 4.89 3.74
C ALA A 47 3.22 5.16 2.50
N GLN A 48 3.91 5.42 1.42
CA GLN A 48 3.29 5.61 0.13
C GLN A 48 3.83 4.57 -0.84
N LEU A 49 2.96 4.07 -1.71
CA LEU A 49 3.36 3.14 -2.74
C LEU A 49 3.29 3.83 -4.08
N LYS A 50 4.28 3.60 -4.92
CA LYS A 50 4.29 4.14 -6.27
C LYS A 50 4.67 3.03 -7.25
N ARG A 51 3.94 2.98 -8.34
CA ARG A 51 4.24 2.01 -9.38
C ARG A 51 5.40 2.54 -10.21
N CYS A 52 6.43 1.71 -10.34
CA CYS A 52 7.61 2.10 -11.11
C CYS A 52 7.71 1.35 -12.43
N GLY A 53 6.80 0.43 -12.70
CA GLY A 53 6.79 -0.33 -13.94
C GLY A 53 5.67 -1.34 -13.89
N GLN A 54 5.60 -2.20 -14.90
CA GLN A 54 4.51 -3.14 -14.97
C GLN A 54 4.50 -4.09 -13.80
N ARG A 55 5.64 -4.53 -13.36
CA ARG A 55 5.74 -5.43 -12.22
C ARG A 55 6.71 -4.84 -11.23
N CYS A 56 6.55 -3.57 -10.96
CA CYS A 56 7.45 -2.87 -10.06
C CYS A 56 6.65 -1.90 -9.22
N TRP A 57 6.72 -2.08 -7.91
CA TRP A 57 6.14 -1.15 -6.96
C TRP A 57 7.20 -0.77 -5.95
N SER A 58 7.21 0.49 -5.55
CA SER A 58 8.16 0.99 -4.56
C SER A 58 7.43 1.45 -3.34
N VAL A 59 8.02 1.24 -2.17
CA VAL A 59 7.47 1.68 -0.89
C VAL A 59 8.29 2.86 -0.39
N TYR A 60 7.63 3.97 -0.14
CA TYR A 60 8.26 5.17 0.40
C TYR A 60 7.72 5.41 1.80
N PRO A 61 8.44 5.00 2.85
CA PRO A 61 8.00 5.30 4.21
C PRO A 61 7.89 6.80 4.44
N ASN A 62 7.05 7.21 5.37
CA ASN A 62 6.84 8.62 5.64
C ASN A 62 8.17 9.33 5.89
N GLY A 63 8.33 10.48 5.25
CA GLY A 63 9.53 11.27 5.43
C GLY A 63 10.71 10.86 4.57
N MET A 64 10.60 9.80 3.79
CA MET A 64 11.70 9.34 2.96
C MET A 64 11.46 9.70 1.52
N THR A 65 12.52 10.11 0.83
CA THR A 65 12.45 10.48 -0.57
C THR A 65 12.96 9.37 -1.49
N ILE A 66 13.55 8.33 -0.91
CA ILE A 66 13.99 7.18 -1.68
C ILE A 66 13.21 5.96 -1.23
N PRO A 67 12.99 5.01 -2.11
CA PRO A 67 12.21 3.83 -1.73
C PRO A 67 12.98 2.93 -0.79
N ALA A 68 12.26 2.33 0.14
CA ALA A 68 12.85 1.40 1.08
C ALA A 68 12.81 -0.02 0.55
N THR A 69 11.84 -0.34 -0.29
CA THR A 69 11.63 -1.70 -0.75
C THR A 69 10.90 -1.68 -2.09
N PHE A 70 11.11 -2.73 -2.86
CA PHE A 70 10.42 -2.92 -4.12
C PHE A 70 9.71 -4.26 -4.11
N GLY A 71 8.68 -4.39 -4.93
CA GLY A 71 7.97 -5.65 -5.10
C GLY A 71 7.32 -5.72 -6.46
N ALA A 72 6.91 -6.91 -6.86
CA ALA A 72 6.26 -7.10 -8.14
C ALA A 72 4.80 -6.67 -8.10
N SER A 73 4.22 -6.54 -6.94
CA SER A 73 2.87 -6.02 -6.76
C SER A 73 2.86 -5.12 -5.54
N ALA A 74 1.80 -4.35 -5.40
CA ALA A 74 1.67 -3.46 -4.24
C ALA A 74 1.67 -4.27 -2.95
N LEU A 75 0.94 -5.36 -2.92
CA LEU A 75 0.86 -6.18 -1.72
C LEU A 75 2.20 -6.81 -1.40
N GLU A 76 2.90 -7.29 -2.39
CA GLU A 76 4.21 -7.90 -2.17
C GLU A 76 5.21 -6.87 -1.65
N ALA A 77 5.21 -5.67 -2.21
CA ALA A 77 6.12 -4.62 -1.78
C ALA A 77 5.89 -4.28 -0.31
N VAL A 78 4.63 -4.13 0.09
CA VAL A 78 4.30 -3.80 1.47
C VAL A 78 4.65 -4.95 2.40
N THR A 79 4.34 -6.17 2.01
CA THR A 79 4.65 -7.34 2.83
C THR A 79 6.15 -7.46 3.06
N THR A 80 6.94 -7.27 2.02
CA THR A 80 8.39 -7.34 2.14
C THR A 80 8.91 -6.23 3.04
N TRP A 81 8.39 -5.02 2.87
CA TRP A 81 8.82 -3.89 3.68
C TRP A 81 8.51 -4.12 5.16
N MET A 82 7.30 -4.54 5.47
CA MET A 82 6.92 -4.75 6.86
C MET A 82 7.67 -5.91 7.50
N SER A 83 7.90 -6.96 6.74
CA SER A 83 8.68 -8.09 7.26
C SER A 83 10.11 -7.67 7.58
N GLY A 84 10.71 -6.88 6.72
CA GLY A 84 12.06 -6.39 6.98
C GLY A 84 12.11 -5.44 8.16
N ARG A 85 11.11 -4.57 8.28
CA ARG A 85 11.00 -3.65 9.38
C ARG A 85 10.85 -4.39 10.70
N ASP A 86 9.99 -5.39 10.74
CA ASP A 86 9.77 -6.17 11.95
C ASP A 86 11.05 -6.91 12.36
N ARG A 87 11.79 -7.41 11.39
CA ARG A 87 13.01 -8.11 11.66
C ARG A 87 14.06 -7.16 12.23
N VAL A 88 14.13 -5.97 11.69
CA VAL A 88 15.11 -4.99 12.13
C VAL A 88 14.77 -4.51 13.54
N SER A 89 13.51 -4.40 13.86
CA SER A 89 13.15 -3.91 15.18
C SER A 89 13.30 -4.96 16.24
N ALA A 90 13.53 -6.18 15.88
CA ALA A 90 13.77 -7.20 16.91
C ALA A 90 15.19 -7.14 17.44
#